data_ba1a006b3667d7dafba2719f7fa8920b
#
_entry.id   ba1a006b3667d7dafba2719f7fa8920b
#
_cell.length_a   1.000
_cell.length_b   1.000
_cell.length_c   1.000
_cell.angle_alpha   90.00
_cell.angle_beta   90.00
_cell.angle_gamma   90.00
#
_symmetry.space_group_name_H-M   'P 1'
#
loop_
_entity.id
_entity.type
_entity.pdbx_description
1 polymer ?
#
loop_
_entity_poly.entity_id
_entity_poly.type
_entity_poly.pdbx_seq_one_letter_code
_entity_poly.pdbx_strand_id
1 'polypeptide(L)'
;MKLSDIGERKVVKDILSLLENDIAGDDSAYIPLDDVYLLISSDMVRKSTHLPDVMSAPDIGWFVASINLSDIAAMGGDVTGLLLSLSIPSSLEEDFVLSIIDGAKECVEKFGGKILGGDTKEHDEITICGTAVGTVPKDEILLRSGARPGDIVAVTGTLGKAGAGYLAVKNSIEEIPKTGLIRPIPRVEEGRKLAENRWATSCIDISDGLSSSLYQLSDASGVGFLIYRDKIPVDPLAFRIGEILDVDPYSIAIDFGGDYELLVTVREDKYDDAKKHVKLTEIGRVIRERDNRIVCHGVERRLYDGGYEHFRQ
;
A
#
# COMPACT_ATOMS: atom_id res chain seq x y z
N MET A 1 4.09 27.02 12.06
CA MET A 1 3.54 26.51 10.81
C MET A 1 2.47 25.49 11.17
N LYS A 2 1.29 25.53 10.59
CA LYS A 2 0.23 24.55 10.85
C LYS A 2 0.48 23.31 9.98
N LEU A 3 -0.04 22.13 10.37
CA LEU A 3 0.06 20.90 9.57
C LEU A 3 -0.55 21.08 8.17
N SER A 4 -1.66 21.83 8.07
CA SER A 4 -2.30 22.19 6.80
C SER A 4 -1.40 23.01 5.85
N ASP A 5 -0.37 23.67 6.36
CA ASP A 5 0.54 24.50 5.56
C ASP A 5 1.67 23.65 4.93
N ILE A 6 1.99 22.51 5.54
CA ILE A 6 3.17 21.70 5.17
C ILE A 6 2.85 20.31 4.65
N GLY A 7 1.69 19.75 4.98
CA GLY A 7 1.27 18.40 4.60
C GLY A 7 1.95 17.30 5.43
N GLU A 8 1.46 16.08 5.26
CA GLU A 8 1.92 14.90 5.99
C GLU A 8 3.37 14.53 5.67
N ARG A 9 3.71 14.46 4.38
CA ARG A 9 5.04 14.02 3.92
C ARG A 9 6.17 14.86 4.51
N LYS A 10 5.95 16.17 4.63
CA LYS A 10 6.92 17.07 5.27
C LYS A 10 7.06 16.77 6.76
N VAL A 11 5.93 16.52 7.44
CA VAL A 11 5.92 16.17 8.87
C VAL A 11 6.65 14.85 9.10
N VAL A 12 6.36 13.82 8.29
CA VAL A 12 7.03 12.51 8.39
C VAL A 12 8.55 12.66 8.16
N LYS A 13 8.96 13.44 7.15
CA LYS A 13 10.37 13.71 6.91
C LYS A 13 11.06 14.40 8.10
N ASP A 14 10.39 15.35 8.74
CA ASP A 14 10.93 16.02 9.93
C ASP A 14 11.02 15.06 11.13
N ILE A 15 10.01 14.18 11.31
CA ILE A 15 10.04 13.14 12.34
C ILE A 15 11.21 12.19 12.10
N LEU A 16 11.39 11.67 10.88
CA LEU A 16 12.50 10.79 10.55
C LEU A 16 13.87 11.45 10.81
N SER A 17 13.97 12.76 10.53
CA SER A 17 15.19 13.53 10.84
C SER A 17 15.48 13.65 12.34
N LEU A 18 14.42 13.63 13.19
CA LEU A 18 14.55 13.65 14.65
C LEU A 18 14.92 12.28 15.25
N LEU A 19 14.51 11.19 14.58
CA LEU A 19 14.76 9.83 15.07
C LEU A 19 16.23 9.42 14.95
N GLU A 20 16.98 10.02 14.02
CA GLU A 20 18.43 9.78 13.81
C GLU A 20 18.80 8.28 13.74
N ASN A 21 17.92 7.46 13.12
CA ASN A 21 18.16 6.03 12.97
C ASN A 21 17.89 5.57 11.53
N ASP A 22 18.50 4.45 11.13
CA ASP A 22 18.47 3.91 9.77
C ASP A 22 17.42 2.78 9.60
N ILE A 23 16.62 2.50 10.63
CA ILE A 23 15.64 1.40 10.62
C ILE A 23 14.20 1.85 10.35
N ALA A 24 13.96 3.16 10.33
CA ALA A 24 12.68 3.77 10.00
C ALA A 24 12.73 4.43 8.62
N GLY A 25 11.57 4.55 7.97
CA GLY A 25 11.43 5.27 6.69
C GLY A 25 11.26 4.37 5.47
N ASP A 26 11.18 3.06 5.67
CA ASP A 26 10.69 2.09 4.69
C ASP A 26 9.23 1.70 5.00
N ASP A 27 8.63 0.72 4.34
CA ASP A 27 7.25 0.28 4.62
C ASP A 27 7.11 -0.25 6.05
N SER A 28 8.11 -0.96 6.56
CA SER A 28 8.19 -1.37 7.97
C SER A 28 9.54 -0.96 8.57
N ALA A 29 9.57 -0.77 9.89
CA ALA A 29 10.82 -0.80 10.63
C ALA A 29 11.43 -2.21 10.58
N TYR A 30 12.76 -2.33 10.40
CA TYR A 30 13.44 -3.62 10.31
C TYR A 30 14.57 -3.71 11.33
N ILE A 31 14.32 -4.47 12.40
CA ILE A 31 15.23 -4.62 13.53
C ILE A 31 16.07 -5.88 13.35
N PRO A 32 17.41 -5.81 13.35
CA PRO A 32 18.24 -7.01 13.18
C PRO A 32 18.10 -7.96 14.37
N LEU A 33 17.78 -9.23 14.08
CA LEU A 33 17.64 -10.30 15.05
C LEU A 33 18.26 -11.57 14.46
N ASP A 34 19.41 -11.98 15.00
CA ASP A 34 20.19 -13.13 14.53
C ASP A 34 20.31 -13.16 12.97
N ASP A 35 19.75 -14.15 12.29
CA ASP A 35 19.82 -14.32 10.83
C ASP A 35 18.65 -13.64 10.08
N VAL A 36 17.70 -13.03 10.78
CA VAL A 36 16.53 -12.37 10.21
C VAL A 36 16.47 -10.89 10.60
N TYR A 37 15.61 -10.14 9.93
CA TYR A 37 15.05 -8.90 10.42
C TYR A 37 13.67 -9.16 11.00
N LEU A 38 13.40 -8.58 12.17
CA LEU A 38 12.05 -8.41 12.69
C LEU A 38 11.46 -7.18 12.00
N LEU A 39 10.33 -7.37 11.32
CA LEU A 39 9.57 -6.31 10.66
C LEU A 39 8.43 -5.86 11.57
N ILE A 40 8.26 -4.55 11.72
CA ILE A 40 7.17 -3.96 12.51
C ILE A 40 6.62 -2.76 11.73
N SER A 41 5.34 -2.81 11.40
CA SER A 41 4.60 -1.69 10.84
C SER A 41 3.38 -1.37 11.68
N SER A 42 2.88 -0.13 11.62
CA SER A 42 1.73 0.30 12.39
C SER A 42 0.92 1.36 11.65
N ASP A 43 -0.30 0.97 11.27
CA ASP A 43 -1.27 1.85 10.61
C ASP A 43 -2.51 2.07 11.46
N MET A 44 -3.02 3.28 11.39
CA MET A 44 -4.21 3.70 12.12
C MET A 44 -5.33 4.14 11.18
N VAL A 45 -6.52 3.61 11.41
CA VAL A 45 -7.73 4.01 10.69
C VAL A 45 -8.75 4.65 11.61
N ARG A 46 -9.55 5.57 11.04
CA ARG A 46 -10.62 6.26 11.74
C ARG A 46 -11.92 6.17 10.97
N LYS A 47 -13.04 6.11 11.70
CA LYS A 47 -14.39 6.05 11.10
C LYS A 47 -14.64 7.18 10.12
N SER A 48 -14.30 8.41 10.50
CA SER A 48 -14.56 9.62 9.70
C SER A 48 -13.78 9.71 8.39
N THR A 49 -12.66 9.00 8.25
CA THR A 49 -11.73 9.17 7.10
C THR A 49 -11.50 7.89 6.29
N HIS A 50 -11.49 6.71 6.95
CA HIS A 50 -11.09 5.46 6.31
C HIS A 50 -12.19 4.40 6.22
N LEU A 51 -13.23 4.50 7.08
CA LEU A 51 -14.21 3.44 7.24
C LEU A 51 -15.59 3.91 6.76
N PRO A 52 -15.88 3.89 5.44
CA PRO A 52 -17.19 4.28 4.92
C PRO A 52 -18.30 3.39 5.47
N ASP A 53 -19.54 3.92 5.52
CA ASP A 53 -20.70 3.25 6.11
C ASP A 53 -21.10 1.93 5.42
N VAL A 54 -20.59 1.68 4.23
CA VAL A 54 -20.81 0.42 3.51
C VAL A 54 -19.97 -0.75 4.05
N MET A 55 -19.00 -0.50 4.93
CA MET A 55 -18.22 -1.54 5.59
C MET A 55 -19.01 -2.16 6.73
N SER A 56 -19.17 -3.49 6.71
CA SER A 56 -19.61 -4.24 7.88
C SER A 56 -18.49 -4.34 8.94
N ALA A 57 -18.83 -4.75 10.16
CA ALA A 57 -17.82 -4.94 11.21
C ALA A 57 -16.70 -5.93 10.82
N PRO A 58 -16.97 -7.11 10.22
CA PRO A 58 -15.91 -7.96 9.70
C PRO A 58 -15.05 -7.30 8.60
N ASP A 59 -15.65 -6.47 7.74
CA ASP A 59 -14.89 -5.75 6.70
C ASP A 59 -13.93 -4.74 7.30
N ILE A 60 -14.34 -4.04 8.37
CA ILE A 60 -13.46 -3.14 9.12
C ILE A 60 -12.25 -3.90 9.66
N GLY A 61 -12.47 -5.05 10.30
CA GLY A 61 -11.40 -5.89 10.81
C GLY A 61 -10.45 -6.37 9.72
N TRP A 62 -11.00 -6.90 8.62
CA TRP A 62 -10.22 -7.30 7.45
C TRP A 62 -9.37 -6.16 6.92
N PHE A 63 -9.98 -4.97 6.72
CA PHE A 63 -9.30 -3.80 6.18
C PHE A 63 -8.10 -3.39 7.03
N VAL A 64 -8.29 -3.25 8.35
CA VAL A 64 -7.19 -2.90 9.27
C VAL A 64 -6.06 -3.92 9.23
N ALA A 65 -6.40 -5.21 9.20
CA ALA A 65 -5.39 -6.26 9.09
C ALA A 65 -4.65 -6.18 7.76
N SER A 66 -5.40 -6.06 6.66
CA SER A 66 -4.86 -6.07 5.30
C SER A 66 -3.86 -4.95 5.05
N ILE A 67 -4.16 -3.71 5.46
CA ILE A 67 -3.27 -2.56 5.24
C ILE A 67 -1.94 -2.75 5.98
N ASN A 68 -1.97 -3.18 7.23
CA ASN A 68 -0.76 -3.44 8.03
C ASN A 68 0.06 -4.62 7.48
N LEU A 69 -0.61 -5.68 6.96
CA LEU A 69 0.09 -6.81 6.35
C LEU A 69 0.70 -6.44 4.99
N SER A 70 0.18 -5.42 4.32
CA SER A 70 0.72 -4.91 3.06
C SER A 70 2.15 -4.40 3.21
N ASP A 71 2.47 -3.73 4.31
CA ASP A 71 3.83 -3.26 4.59
C ASP A 71 4.81 -4.42 4.81
N ILE A 72 4.35 -5.49 5.51
CA ILE A 72 5.16 -6.71 5.65
C ILE A 72 5.42 -7.35 4.28
N ALA A 73 4.39 -7.37 3.42
CA ALA A 73 4.49 -7.89 2.06
C ALA A 73 5.48 -7.09 1.20
N ALA A 74 5.44 -5.75 1.28
CA ALA A 74 6.35 -4.86 0.55
C ALA A 74 7.82 -5.08 0.92
N MET A 75 8.09 -5.48 2.17
CA MET A 75 9.43 -5.83 2.66
C MET A 75 9.81 -7.30 2.39
N GLY A 76 8.95 -8.09 1.71
CA GLY A 76 9.18 -9.51 1.42
C GLY A 76 9.11 -10.43 2.63
N GLY A 77 8.43 -9.99 3.69
CA GLY A 77 8.37 -10.69 4.98
C GLY A 77 7.30 -11.78 5.05
N ASP A 78 7.55 -12.73 5.96
CA ASP A 78 6.56 -13.68 6.46
C ASP A 78 5.79 -13.05 7.62
N VAL A 79 4.46 -13.20 7.61
CA VAL A 79 3.59 -12.62 8.65
C VAL A 79 3.67 -13.47 9.94
N THR A 80 4.03 -12.85 11.06
CA THR A 80 3.97 -13.48 12.39
C THR A 80 2.63 -13.22 13.05
N GLY A 81 2.10 -11.99 12.96
CA GLY A 81 0.79 -11.64 13.49
C GLY A 81 0.52 -10.15 13.59
N LEU A 82 -0.59 -9.83 14.23
CA LEU A 82 -1.13 -8.48 14.36
C LEU A 82 -1.57 -8.19 15.79
N LEU A 83 -1.19 -7.03 16.32
CA LEU A 83 -1.80 -6.43 17.49
C LEU A 83 -2.87 -5.41 17.04
N LEU A 84 -3.95 -5.28 17.82
CA LEU A 84 -5.04 -4.34 17.54
C LEU A 84 -5.29 -3.46 18.76
N SER A 85 -5.08 -2.16 18.64
CA SER A 85 -5.48 -1.17 19.64
C SER A 85 -6.76 -0.48 19.16
N LEU A 86 -7.84 -0.65 19.94
CA LEU A 86 -9.16 -0.13 19.61
C LEU A 86 -9.52 1.04 20.53
N SER A 87 -10.00 2.10 19.94
CA SER A 87 -10.64 3.22 20.62
C SER A 87 -12.06 3.33 20.06
N ILE A 88 -13.07 3.04 20.87
CA ILE A 88 -14.44 2.77 20.43
C ILE A 88 -15.48 3.46 21.31
N PRO A 89 -16.64 3.88 20.74
CA PRO A 89 -17.76 4.42 21.53
C PRO A 89 -18.38 3.37 22.48
N SER A 90 -18.71 3.80 23.69
CA SER A 90 -19.40 2.96 24.68
C SER A 90 -20.84 2.58 24.28
N SER A 91 -21.37 3.20 23.21
CA SER A 91 -22.69 2.86 22.65
C SER A 91 -22.69 1.68 21.68
N LEU A 92 -21.52 1.14 21.33
CA LEU A 92 -21.44 -0.03 20.43
C LEU A 92 -21.80 -1.32 21.14
N GLU A 93 -22.52 -2.19 20.46
CA GLU A 93 -22.80 -3.53 20.93
C GLU A 93 -21.55 -4.41 20.93
N GLU A 94 -21.41 -5.29 21.94
CA GLU A 94 -20.29 -6.22 22.05
C GLU A 94 -20.07 -7.06 20.79
N ASP A 95 -21.16 -7.60 20.22
CA ASP A 95 -21.12 -8.43 19.00
C ASP A 95 -20.54 -7.69 17.80
N PHE A 96 -20.73 -6.36 17.70
CA PHE A 96 -20.13 -5.55 16.66
C PHE A 96 -18.60 -5.51 16.81
N VAL A 97 -18.12 -5.30 18.03
CA VAL A 97 -16.67 -5.25 18.32
C VAL A 97 -16.02 -6.62 18.08
N LEU A 98 -16.64 -7.70 18.56
CA LEU A 98 -16.16 -9.06 18.34
C LEU A 98 -16.10 -9.39 16.83
N SER A 99 -17.08 -8.93 16.05
CA SER A 99 -17.09 -9.12 14.59
C SER A 99 -15.94 -8.39 13.89
N ILE A 100 -15.50 -7.23 14.39
CA ILE A 100 -14.27 -6.57 13.89
C ILE A 100 -13.06 -7.47 14.12
N ILE A 101 -12.93 -8.03 15.32
CA ILE A 101 -11.80 -8.92 15.64
C ILE A 101 -11.83 -10.19 14.80
N ASP A 102 -13.00 -10.77 14.56
CA ASP A 102 -13.15 -11.95 13.71
C ASP A 102 -12.74 -11.66 12.26
N GLY A 103 -13.11 -10.50 11.71
CA GLY A 103 -12.68 -10.09 10.37
C GLY A 103 -11.16 -9.87 10.27
N ALA A 104 -10.56 -9.27 11.28
CA ALA A 104 -9.10 -9.11 11.35
C ALA A 104 -8.40 -10.48 11.45
N LYS A 105 -8.94 -11.38 12.27
CA LYS A 105 -8.45 -12.74 12.44
C LYS A 105 -8.52 -13.53 11.12
N GLU A 106 -9.66 -13.46 10.41
CA GLU A 106 -9.82 -14.08 9.08
C GLU A 106 -8.70 -13.65 8.12
N CYS A 107 -8.39 -12.35 8.07
CA CYS A 107 -7.34 -11.82 7.21
C CYS A 107 -5.96 -12.34 7.65
N VAL A 108 -5.60 -12.17 8.90
CA VAL A 108 -4.25 -12.53 9.41
C VAL A 108 -3.98 -14.02 9.29
N GLU A 109 -4.95 -14.89 9.63
CA GLU A 109 -4.82 -16.35 9.53
C GLU A 109 -4.68 -16.82 8.09
N LYS A 110 -5.33 -16.16 7.13
CA LYS A 110 -5.17 -16.45 5.70
C LYS A 110 -3.73 -16.30 5.23
N PHE A 111 -2.97 -15.38 5.83
CA PHE A 111 -1.57 -15.12 5.49
C PHE A 111 -0.58 -15.71 6.52
N GLY A 112 -1.01 -16.70 7.30
CA GLY A 112 -0.14 -17.51 8.17
C GLY A 112 0.15 -16.93 9.54
N GLY A 113 -0.37 -15.73 9.85
CA GLY A 113 -0.19 -15.07 11.14
C GLY A 113 -1.29 -15.38 12.17
N LYS A 114 -1.26 -14.65 13.29
CA LYS A 114 -2.25 -14.73 14.37
C LYS A 114 -2.54 -13.35 14.95
N ILE A 115 -3.70 -13.17 15.58
CA ILE A 115 -3.92 -12.02 16.47
C ILE A 115 -3.09 -12.22 17.73
N LEU A 116 -2.18 -11.29 18.02
CA LEU A 116 -1.23 -11.39 19.12
C LEU A 116 -1.72 -10.73 20.41
N GLY A 117 -2.74 -9.87 20.31
CA GLY A 117 -3.29 -9.11 21.42
C GLY A 117 -3.64 -7.69 21.03
N GLY A 118 -3.62 -6.78 21.98
CA GLY A 118 -3.94 -5.36 21.72
C GLY A 118 -4.35 -4.63 23.00
N ASP A 119 -5.02 -3.49 22.82
CA ASP A 119 -5.59 -2.67 23.90
C ASP A 119 -6.99 -2.18 23.50
N THR A 120 -7.82 -1.80 24.49
CA THR A 120 -9.16 -1.26 24.24
C THR A 120 -9.42 -0.07 25.13
N LYS A 121 -9.85 1.04 24.53
CA LYS A 121 -10.20 2.29 25.21
C LYS A 121 -11.54 2.82 24.72
N GLU A 122 -12.18 3.63 25.56
CA GLU A 122 -13.38 4.38 25.18
C GLU A 122 -13.02 5.68 24.48
N HIS A 123 -13.76 6.01 23.41
CA HIS A 123 -13.69 7.28 22.70
C HIS A 123 -15.00 7.52 21.93
N ASP A 124 -15.21 8.75 21.43
CA ASP A 124 -16.43 9.14 20.69
C ASP A 124 -16.48 8.58 19.25
N GLU A 125 -15.35 8.13 18.71
CA GLU A 125 -15.23 7.64 17.34
C GLU A 125 -14.44 6.31 17.29
N ILE A 126 -14.85 5.42 16.39
CA ILE A 126 -14.06 4.22 16.10
C ILE A 126 -12.72 4.64 15.50
N THR A 127 -11.65 4.33 16.23
CA THR A 127 -10.26 4.44 15.77
C THR A 127 -9.57 3.12 16.09
N ILE A 128 -8.94 2.52 15.10
CA ILE A 128 -8.25 1.25 15.25
C ILE A 128 -6.83 1.40 14.73
N CYS A 129 -5.86 1.06 15.56
CA CYS A 129 -4.47 0.97 15.17
C CYS A 129 -4.08 -0.51 15.09
N GLY A 130 -3.69 -0.96 13.90
CA GLY A 130 -3.03 -2.24 13.72
C GLY A 130 -1.52 -2.08 13.93
N THR A 131 -0.87 -3.14 14.42
CA THR A 131 0.59 -3.24 14.42
C THR A 131 0.95 -4.64 13.93
N ALA A 132 1.40 -4.73 12.69
CA ALA A 132 1.85 -5.98 12.09
C ALA A 132 3.28 -6.31 12.53
N VAL A 133 3.50 -7.59 12.76
CA VAL A 133 4.81 -8.16 13.07
C VAL A 133 5.11 -9.25 12.05
N GLY A 134 6.30 -9.18 11.47
CA GLY A 134 6.78 -10.17 10.49
C GLY A 134 8.26 -10.44 10.66
N THR A 135 8.78 -11.35 9.85
CA THR A 135 10.21 -11.64 9.77
C THR A 135 10.64 -11.84 8.33
N VAL A 136 11.89 -11.50 8.02
CA VAL A 136 12.49 -11.76 6.70
C VAL A 136 13.97 -12.13 6.90
N PRO A 137 14.52 -13.13 6.16
CA PRO A 137 15.96 -13.37 6.16
C PRO A 137 16.73 -12.11 5.75
N LYS A 138 17.86 -11.83 6.39
CA LYS A 138 18.60 -10.57 6.19
C LYS A 138 19.04 -10.32 4.75
N ASP A 139 19.32 -11.38 4.02
CA ASP A 139 19.77 -11.33 2.62
C ASP A 139 18.61 -11.35 1.59
N GLU A 140 17.36 -11.37 2.09
CA GLU A 140 16.14 -11.40 1.28
C GLU A 140 15.25 -10.16 1.46
N ILE A 141 15.57 -9.25 2.38
CA ILE A 141 14.76 -8.05 2.63
C ILE A 141 14.60 -7.21 1.37
N LEU A 142 13.38 -6.80 1.09
CA LEU A 142 13.07 -5.81 0.08
C LEU A 142 12.97 -4.43 0.73
N LEU A 143 13.49 -3.42 0.05
CA LEU A 143 13.49 -2.03 0.52
C LEU A 143 12.97 -1.12 -0.60
N ARG A 144 12.53 0.07 -0.23
CA ARG A 144 12.24 1.16 -1.19
C ARG A 144 13.50 1.59 -1.95
N SER A 145 14.67 1.46 -1.35
CA SER A 145 15.95 1.73 -1.98
C SER A 145 16.45 0.53 -2.78
N GLY A 146 17.30 0.79 -3.81
CA GLY A 146 17.97 -0.27 -4.56
C GLY A 146 17.63 -0.33 -6.05
N ALA A 147 16.64 0.45 -6.51
CA ALA A 147 16.33 0.57 -7.94
C ALA A 147 17.54 1.12 -8.73
N ARG A 148 17.79 0.55 -9.92
CA ARG A 148 18.94 0.90 -10.77
C ARG A 148 18.50 1.29 -12.17
N PRO A 149 19.13 2.28 -12.82
CA PRO A 149 18.84 2.59 -14.21
C PRO A 149 18.92 1.36 -15.11
N GLY A 150 17.85 1.13 -15.90
CA GLY A 150 17.68 -0.05 -16.75
C GLY A 150 16.77 -1.12 -16.16
N ASP A 151 16.51 -1.12 -14.85
CA ASP A 151 15.54 -2.04 -14.24
C ASP A 151 14.14 -1.83 -14.84
N ILE A 152 13.39 -2.92 -14.94
CA ILE A 152 11.97 -2.90 -15.30
C ILE A 152 11.18 -2.44 -14.09
N VAL A 153 10.24 -1.52 -14.31
CA VAL A 153 9.23 -1.12 -13.35
C VAL A 153 7.98 -1.95 -13.58
N ALA A 154 7.52 -2.65 -12.57
CA ALA A 154 6.34 -3.51 -12.68
C ALA A 154 5.43 -3.39 -11.45
N VAL A 155 4.17 -3.75 -11.64
CA VAL A 155 3.17 -3.82 -10.57
C VAL A 155 2.53 -5.20 -10.52
N THR A 156 2.09 -5.60 -9.33
CA THR A 156 1.19 -6.75 -9.17
C THR A 156 -0.24 -6.37 -9.52
N GLY A 157 -1.10 -7.34 -9.78
CA GLY A 157 -2.56 -7.18 -9.96
C GLY A 157 -3.00 -6.08 -10.93
N THR A 158 -4.02 -5.30 -10.53
CA THR A 158 -4.61 -4.18 -11.28
C THR A 158 -4.78 -2.95 -10.39
N LEU A 159 -4.71 -1.75 -10.97
CA LEU A 159 -4.77 -0.48 -10.25
C LEU A 159 -6.09 0.27 -10.51
N GLY A 160 -6.51 1.05 -9.53
CA GLY A 160 -7.72 1.88 -9.59
C GLY A 160 -8.99 1.16 -9.12
N LYS A 161 -8.89 -0.06 -8.61
CA LYS A 161 -10.03 -0.82 -8.09
C LYS A 161 -10.58 -0.20 -6.80
N ALA A 162 -9.72 0.20 -5.88
CA ALA A 162 -10.10 0.90 -4.66
C ALA A 162 -10.66 2.29 -4.97
N GLY A 163 -10.01 3.04 -5.86
CA GLY A 163 -10.47 4.35 -6.32
C GLY A 163 -11.86 4.29 -6.96
N ALA A 164 -12.13 3.26 -7.78
CA ALA A 164 -13.46 3.03 -8.35
C ALA A 164 -14.52 2.77 -7.26
N GLY A 165 -14.18 1.95 -6.25
CA GLY A 165 -15.03 1.70 -5.09
C GLY A 165 -15.30 2.97 -4.27
N TYR A 166 -14.28 3.78 -4.02
CA TYR A 166 -14.40 5.06 -3.32
C TYR A 166 -15.31 6.04 -4.06
N LEU A 167 -15.11 6.22 -5.37
CA LEU A 167 -15.95 7.08 -6.19
C LEU A 167 -17.40 6.60 -6.23
N ALA A 168 -17.62 5.28 -6.26
CA ALA A 168 -18.95 4.69 -6.20
C ALA A 168 -19.66 4.99 -4.86
N VAL A 169 -18.95 4.86 -3.73
CA VAL A 169 -19.50 5.22 -2.41
C VAL A 169 -19.83 6.71 -2.36
N LYS A 170 -18.87 7.57 -2.74
CA LYS A 170 -19.02 9.03 -2.69
C LYS A 170 -20.20 9.54 -3.53
N ASN A 171 -20.49 8.88 -4.64
CA ASN A 171 -21.56 9.28 -5.57
C ASN A 171 -22.82 8.40 -5.48
N SER A 172 -22.92 7.51 -4.48
CA SER A 172 -24.06 6.60 -4.25
C SER A 172 -24.37 5.71 -5.47
N ILE A 173 -23.33 5.23 -6.15
CA ILE A 173 -23.44 4.36 -7.32
C ILE A 173 -23.40 2.89 -6.84
N GLU A 174 -24.54 2.19 -6.87
CA GLU A 174 -24.67 0.84 -6.33
C GLU A 174 -24.09 -0.24 -7.26
N GLU A 175 -24.15 -0.05 -8.55
CA GLU A 175 -23.76 -1.04 -9.58
C GLU A 175 -22.24 -1.31 -9.66
N ILE A 176 -21.41 -0.50 -8.99
CA ILE A 176 -19.97 -0.72 -8.90
C ILE A 176 -19.65 -1.47 -7.61
N PRO A 177 -19.01 -2.66 -7.68
CA PRO A 177 -18.54 -3.39 -6.52
C PRO A 177 -17.54 -2.58 -5.69
N LYS A 178 -17.69 -2.60 -4.36
CA LYS A 178 -16.82 -1.89 -3.41
C LYS A 178 -15.76 -2.79 -2.78
N THR A 179 -15.69 -4.07 -3.16
CA THR A 179 -14.79 -5.06 -2.55
C THR A 179 -13.32 -4.67 -2.60
N GLY A 180 -12.86 -3.98 -3.66
CA GLY A 180 -11.48 -3.48 -3.75
C GLY A 180 -11.16 -2.42 -2.71
N LEU A 181 -12.14 -1.59 -2.34
CA LEU A 181 -12.02 -0.57 -1.31
C LEU A 181 -12.10 -1.17 0.11
N ILE A 182 -13.06 -2.08 0.35
CA ILE A 182 -13.41 -2.54 1.70
C ILE A 182 -12.64 -3.78 2.15
N ARG A 183 -12.20 -4.63 1.21
CA ARG A 183 -11.41 -5.85 1.49
C ARG A 183 -10.21 -5.94 0.54
N PRO A 184 -9.23 -5.05 0.64
CA PRO A 184 -7.99 -5.20 -0.13
C PRO A 184 -7.29 -6.51 0.24
N ILE A 185 -6.41 -6.98 -0.65
CA ILE A 185 -5.69 -8.24 -0.46
C ILE A 185 -4.20 -7.91 -0.43
N PRO A 186 -3.53 -8.02 0.74
CA PRO A 186 -2.10 -7.78 0.82
C PRO A 186 -1.33 -8.84 0.01
N ARG A 187 -0.29 -8.42 -0.68
CA ARG A 187 0.48 -9.24 -1.61
C ARG A 187 1.60 -10.01 -0.93
N VAL A 188 1.29 -10.66 0.21
CA VAL A 188 2.27 -11.37 1.04
C VAL A 188 2.98 -12.48 0.29
N GLU A 189 2.24 -13.32 -0.45
CA GLU A 189 2.85 -14.41 -1.23
C GLU A 189 3.73 -13.88 -2.38
N GLU A 190 3.28 -12.83 -3.05
CA GLU A 190 4.00 -12.18 -4.14
C GLU A 190 5.28 -11.53 -3.62
N GLY A 191 5.20 -10.74 -2.54
CA GLY A 191 6.33 -10.11 -1.88
C GLY A 191 7.36 -11.15 -1.44
N ARG A 192 6.92 -12.22 -0.79
CA ARG A 192 7.79 -13.31 -0.32
C ARG A 192 8.52 -13.98 -1.49
N LYS A 193 7.83 -14.32 -2.59
CA LYS A 193 8.44 -14.91 -3.79
C LYS A 193 9.47 -14.00 -4.45
N LEU A 194 9.19 -12.69 -4.51
CA LEU A 194 10.12 -11.71 -5.07
C LEU A 194 11.39 -11.60 -4.23
N ALA A 195 11.28 -11.67 -2.91
CA ALA A 195 12.36 -11.60 -1.95
C ALA A 195 13.25 -12.85 -1.97
N GLU A 196 12.69 -14.04 -1.74
CA GLU A 196 13.43 -15.31 -1.65
C GLU A 196 14.23 -15.66 -2.92
N ASN A 197 13.71 -15.27 -4.09
CA ASN A 197 14.37 -15.46 -5.37
C ASN A 197 15.26 -14.29 -5.79
N ARG A 198 15.31 -13.21 -5.00
CA ARG A 198 16.10 -11.99 -5.27
C ARG A 198 15.82 -11.41 -6.65
N TRP A 199 14.54 -11.41 -7.05
CA TRP A 199 14.14 -10.86 -8.33
C TRP A 199 13.97 -9.34 -8.27
N ALA A 200 13.39 -8.82 -7.20
CA ALA A 200 13.21 -7.38 -7.02
C ALA A 200 14.50 -6.69 -6.56
N THR A 201 14.71 -5.49 -7.06
CA THR A 201 15.79 -4.58 -6.65
C THR A 201 15.29 -3.49 -5.73
N SER A 202 14.01 -3.12 -5.81
CA SER A 202 13.28 -2.31 -4.84
C SER A 202 11.80 -2.68 -4.83
N CYS A 203 11.11 -2.37 -3.73
CA CYS A 203 9.69 -2.65 -3.57
C CYS A 203 9.05 -1.60 -2.65
N ILE A 204 7.75 -1.34 -2.88
CA ILE A 204 6.85 -0.56 -2.03
C ILE A 204 5.43 -1.04 -2.29
N ASP A 205 4.53 -0.94 -1.33
CA ASP A 205 3.12 -1.10 -1.59
C ASP A 205 2.48 0.18 -2.19
N ILE A 206 1.32 0.04 -2.83
CA ILE A 206 0.58 1.16 -3.40
C ILE A 206 -0.60 1.49 -2.50
N SER A 207 -0.33 2.23 -1.42
CA SER A 207 -1.31 2.71 -0.43
C SER A 207 -1.89 4.07 -0.81
N ASP A 208 -1.06 5.02 -1.25
CA ASP A 208 -1.44 6.41 -1.57
C ASP A 208 -1.57 6.69 -3.08
N GLY A 209 -1.50 5.65 -3.90
CA GLY A 209 -1.53 5.73 -5.35
C GLY A 209 -0.16 5.55 -6.00
N LEU A 210 -0.18 5.10 -7.27
CA LEU A 210 1.02 4.78 -8.04
C LEU A 210 1.97 5.97 -8.14
N SER A 211 1.44 7.19 -8.40
CA SER A 211 2.28 8.38 -8.52
C SER A 211 3.07 8.66 -7.24
N SER A 212 2.43 8.56 -6.08
CA SER A 212 3.08 8.72 -4.77
C SER A 212 4.16 7.67 -4.53
N SER A 213 3.85 6.39 -4.76
CA SER A 213 4.81 5.29 -4.57
C SER A 213 6.04 5.43 -5.48
N LEU A 214 5.87 5.89 -6.73
CA LEU A 214 6.99 6.18 -7.64
C LEU A 214 7.89 7.30 -7.11
N TYR A 215 7.32 8.35 -6.52
CA TYR A 215 8.11 9.43 -5.91
C TYR A 215 8.88 8.94 -4.69
N GLN A 216 8.29 8.09 -3.85
CA GLN A 216 8.95 7.52 -2.68
C GLN A 216 10.12 6.60 -3.08
N LEU A 217 9.93 5.71 -4.08
CA LEU A 217 11.02 4.88 -4.61
C LEU A 217 12.12 5.73 -5.27
N SER A 218 11.73 6.81 -5.98
CA SER A 218 12.67 7.76 -6.60
C SER A 218 13.56 8.42 -5.57
N ASP A 219 12.97 8.90 -4.48
CA ASP A 219 13.71 9.53 -3.39
C ASP A 219 14.62 8.52 -2.67
N ALA A 220 14.13 7.32 -2.36
CA ALA A 220 14.88 6.28 -1.66
C ALA A 220 16.05 5.73 -2.48
N SER A 221 15.87 5.59 -3.80
CA SER A 221 16.87 5.00 -4.71
C SER A 221 17.75 6.04 -5.41
N GLY A 222 17.37 7.32 -5.39
CA GLY A 222 18.11 8.38 -6.07
C GLY A 222 18.07 8.33 -7.60
N VAL A 223 17.00 7.79 -8.17
CA VAL A 223 16.76 7.58 -9.60
C VAL A 223 15.43 8.22 -10.02
N GLY A 224 15.08 8.15 -11.30
CA GLY A 224 13.74 8.49 -11.80
C GLY A 224 13.10 7.34 -12.52
N PHE A 225 11.84 7.55 -12.93
CA PHE A 225 11.02 6.53 -13.57
C PHE A 225 10.40 7.05 -14.86
N LEU A 226 10.46 6.24 -15.93
CA LEU A 226 9.74 6.47 -17.17
C LEU A 226 8.60 5.45 -17.25
N ILE A 227 7.38 5.91 -17.09
CA ILE A 227 6.17 5.08 -17.05
C ILE A 227 5.44 5.16 -18.40
N TYR A 228 5.00 4.04 -18.92
CA TYR A 228 4.17 3.95 -20.12
C TYR A 228 2.69 3.85 -19.70
N ARG A 229 1.93 4.94 -19.88
CA ARG A 229 0.52 5.02 -19.48
C ARG A 229 -0.29 3.83 -19.97
N ASP A 230 -0.12 3.48 -21.24
CA ASP A 230 -0.90 2.43 -21.89
C ASP A 230 -0.54 1.00 -21.43
N LYS A 231 0.56 0.84 -20.65
CA LYS A 231 0.94 -0.42 -20.03
C LYS A 231 0.42 -0.57 -18.59
N ILE A 232 -0.10 0.49 -17.98
CA ILE A 232 -0.66 0.41 -16.62
C ILE A 232 -1.88 -0.52 -16.63
N PRO A 233 -1.91 -1.57 -15.79
CA PRO A 233 -3.02 -2.51 -15.74
C PRO A 233 -4.21 -1.89 -14.97
N VAL A 234 -4.96 -1.02 -15.64
CA VAL A 234 -6.14 -0.36 -15.08
C VAL A 234 -7.26 -1.38 -14.86
N ASP A 235 -7.84 -1.39 -13.67
CA ASP A 235 -8.94 -2.29 -13.33
C ASP A 235 -10.20 -1.97 -14.16
N PRO A 236 -10.96 -2.97 -14.65
CA PRO A 236 -12.20 -2.75 -15.38
C PRO A 236 -13.23 -1.89 -14.64
N LEU A 237 -13.25 -1.89 -13.30
CA LEU A 237 -14.14 -1.05 -12.51
C LEU A 237 -13.77 0.43 -12.63
N ALA A 238 -12.48 0.77 -12.79
CA ALA A 238 -12.04 2.14 -13.02
C ALA A 238 -12.53 2.67 -14.38
N PHE A 239 -12.56 1.83 -15.42
CA PHE A 239 -13.17 2.21 -16.70
C PHE A 239 -14.68 2.43 -16.56
N ARG A 240 -15.41 1.53 -15.89
CA ARG A 240 -16.84 1.66 -15.70
C ARG A 240 -17.24 2.92 -14.93
N ILE A 241 -16.56 3.18 -13.79
CA ILE A 241 -16.85 4.39 -13.01
C ILE A 241 -16.42 5.66 -13.75
N GLY A 242 -15.33 5.57 -14.53
CA GLY A 242 -14.86 6.65 -15.38
C GLY A 242 -15.89 7.06 -16.45
N GLU A 243 -16.54 6.10 -17.09
CA GLU A 243 -17.65 6.34 -18.04
C GLU A 243 -18.85 6.99 -17.36
N ILE A 244 -19.24 6.54 -16.16
CA ILE A 244 -20.38 7.10 -15.43
C ILE A 244 -20.14 8.53 -14.96
N LEU A 245 -18.92 8.85 -14.50
CA LEU A 245 -18.59 10.14 -13.90
C LEU A 245 -17.83 11.09 -14.83
N ASP A 246 -17.56 10.69 -16.08
CA ASP A 246 -16.73 11.42 -17.03
C ASP A 246 -15.32 11.74 -16.47
N VAL A 247 -14.69 10.71 -15.87
CA VAL A 247 -13.33 10.80 -15.27
C VAL A 247 -12.39 9.84 -16.01
N ASP A 248 -11.16 10.28 -16.30
CA ASP A 248 -10.14 9.43 -16.91
C ASP A 248 -9.81 8.22 -16.01
N PRO A 249 -10.04 6.97 -16.44
CA PRO A 249 -9.77 5.77 -15.65
C PRO A 249 -8.29 5.62 -15.29
N TYR A 250 -7.39 6.15 -16.09
CA TYR A 250 -5.96 6.14 -15.76
C TYR A 250 -5.61 7.09 -14.62
N SER A 251 -6.30 8.23 -14.49
CA SER A 251 -6.12 9.10 -13.32
C SER A 251 -6.56 8.39 -12.03
N ILE A 252 -7.63 7.58 -12.12
CA ILE A 252 -8.08 6.75 -11.00
C ILE A 252 -7.00 5.73 -10.61
N ALA A 253 -6.38 5.05 -11.59
CA ALA A 253 -5.34 4.06 -11.34
C ALA A 253 -3.99 4.65 -10.89
N ILE A 254 -3.70 5.91 -11.23
CA ILE A 254 -2.42 6.56 -10.95
C ILE A 254 -2.44 7.29 -9.60
N ASP A 255 -3.53 8.00 -9.30
CA ASP A 255 -3.57 8.97 -8.21
C ASP A 255 -4.44 8.53 -7.01
N PHE A 256 -5.37 7.58 -7.18
CA PHE A 256 -6.12 7.06 -6.03
C PHE A 256 -5.34 5.97 -5.31
N GLY A 257 -5.36 6.04 -3.99
CA GLY A 257 -4.77 5.03 -3.11
C GLY A 257 -5.70 3.86 -2.79
N GLY A 258 -5.20 2.94 -1.98
CA GLY A 258 -5.96 1.83 -1.40
C GLY A 258 -5.97 0.54 -2.21
N ASP A 259 -5.22 0.43 -3.30
CA ASP A 259 -5.13 -0.81 -4.09
C ASP A 259 -4.29 -1.88 -3.38
N TYR A 260 -3.29 -1.48 -2.59
CA TYR A 260 -2.37 -2.36 -1.84
C TYR A 260 -1.73 -3.44 -2.74
N GLU A 261 -1.46 -3.08 -3.99
CA GLU A 261 -0.61 -3.83 -4.90
C GLU A 261 0.86 -3.48 -4.64
N LEU A 262 1.80 -4.31 -5.09
CA LEU A 262 3.23 -4.01 -5.00
C LEU A 262 3.70 -3.30 -6.26
N LEU A 263 4.44 -2.21 -6.09
CA LEU A 263 5.27 -1.58 -7.11
C LEU A 263 6.70 -2.05 -6.90
N VAL A 264 7.27 -2.70 -7.92
CA VAL A 264 8.60 -3.29 -7.82
C VAL A 264 9.49 -2.85 -8.97
N THR A 265 10.78 -2.81 -8.71
CA THR A 265 11.78 -2.77 -9.77
C THR A 265 12.47 -4.13 -9.86
N VAL A 266 12.69 -4.61 -11.08
CA VAL A 266 13.27 -5.94 -11.35
C VAL A 266 14.34 -5.78 -12.41
N ARG A 267 15.50 -6.42 -12.20
CA ARG A 267 16.54 -6.47 -13.25
C ARG A 267 15.98 -7.07 -14.54
N GLU A 268 16.32 -6.47 -15.66
CA GLU A 268 15.81 -6.91 -16.97
C GLU A 268 16.06 -8.39 -17.24
N ASP A 269 17.25 -8.90 -16.88
CA ASP A 269 17.61 -10.31 -17.04
C ASP A 269 16.85 -11.28 -16.12
N LYS A 270 16.13 -10.79 -15.12
CA LYS A 270 15.35 -11.56 -14.15
C LYS A 270 13.83 -11.46 -14.35
N TYR A 271 13.38 -10.49 -15.11
CA TYR A 271 11.96 -10.18 -15.22
C TYR A 271 11.13 -11.34 -15.81
N ASP A 272 11.64 -11.98 -16.88
CA ASP A 272 10.94 -13.09 -17.53
C ASP A 272 10.81 -14.32 -16.62
N ASP A 273 11.72 -14.47 -15.67
CA ASP A 273 11.65 -15.54 -14.68
C ASP A 273 10.68 -15.16 -13.55
N ALA A 274 10.79 -13.95 -13.01
CA ALA A 274 9.90 -13.45 -11.98
C ALA A 274 8.41 -13.53 -12.38
N LYS A 275 8.06 -13.08 -13.61
CA LYS A 275 6.67 -13.07 -14.08
C LYS A 275 6.04 -14.45 -14.32
N LYS A 276 6.83 -15.54 -14.33
CA LYS A 276 6.30 -16.92 -14.36
C LYS A 276 5.71 -17.33 -13.02
N HIS A 277 6.20 -16.73 -11.93
CA HIS A 277 5.87 -17.11 -10.55
C HIS A 277 5.05 -16.05 -9.81
N VAL A 278 5.18 -14.79 -10.21
CA VAL A 278 4.43 -13.64 -9.68
C VAL A 278 3.74 -12.94 -10.84
N LYS A 279 2.45 -12.67 -10.70
CA LYS A 279 1.69 -11.92 -11.72
C LYS A 279 2.16 -10.46 -11.75
N LEU A 280 3.19 -10.19 -12.56
CA LEU A 280 3.75 -8.87 -12.75
C LEU A 280 3.37 -8.30 -14.12
N THR A 281 3.02 -7.02 -14.13
CA THR A 281 2.82 -6.24 -15.36
C THR A 281 3.89 -5.16 -15.44
N GLU A 282 4.74 -5.22 -16.49
CA GLU A 282 5.69 -4.15 -16.80
C GLU A 282 4.94 -2.87 -17.15
N ILE A 283 5.26 -1.79 -16.45
CA ILE A 283 4.69 -0.47 -16.68
C ILE A 283 5.71 0.59 -17.09
N GLY A 284 7.00 0.31 -17.00
CA GLY A 284 8.03 1.31 -17.27
C GLY A 284 9.45 0.83 -17.09
N ARG A 285 10.35 1.80 -17.01
CA ARG A 285 11.79 1.63 -16.79
C ARG A 285 12.33 2.60 -15.76
N VAL A 286 13.33 2.16 -15.01
CA VAL A 286 14.13 3.04 -14.16
C VAL A 286 15.11 3.82 -15.04
N ILE A 287 15.16 5.15 -14.86
CA ILE A 287 16.04 6.06 -15.59
C ILE A 287 17.05 6.74 -14.64
N ARG A 288 18.16 7.23 -15.18
CA ARG A 288 19.23 7.85 -14.38
C ARG A 288 18.85 9.22 -13.84
N GLU A 289 18.11 9.99 -14.62
CA GLU A 289 17.63 11.32 -14.28
C GLU A 289 16.64 11.21 -13.11
N ARG A 290 16.81 12.02 -12.07
CA ARG A 290 15.89 12.10 -10.92
C ARG A 290 14.62 12.87 -11.27
N ASP A 291 13.87 12.36 -12.23
CA ASP A 291 12.65 12.96 -12.74
C ASP A 291 11.66 11.85 -13.12
N ASN A 292 10.47 11.89 -12.56
CA ASN A 292 9.44 10.92 -12.87
C ASN A 292 8.62 11.39 -14.07
N ARG A 293 8.54 10.56 -15.11
CA ARG A 293 7.92 10.88 -16.38
C ARG A 293 6.92 9.82 -16.79
N ILE A 294 5.92 10.25 -17.54
CA ILE A 294 4.89 9.38 -18.13
C ILE A 294 4.79 9.62 -19.62
N VAL A 295 4.73 8.54 -20.39
CA VAL A 295 4.50 8.57 -21.83
C VAL A 295 3.02 8.36 -22.09
N CYS A 296 2.36 9.37 -22.69
CA CYS A 296 0.97 9.32 -23.11
C CYS A 296 0.90 9.50 -24.62
N HIS A 297 0.37 8.52 -25.34
CA HIS A 297 0.27 8.58 -26.82
C HIS A 297 1.58 8.97 -27.52
N GLY A 298 2.70 8.41 -27.06
CA GLY A 298 4.03 8.71 -27.57
C GLY A 298 4.63 10.05 -27.15
N VAL A 299 3.95 10.84 -26.33
CA VAL A 299 4.45 12.12 -25.79
C VAL A 299 4.86 11.92 -24.36
N GLU A 300 6.13 12.23 -24.08
CA GLU A 300 6.71 12.21 -22.73
C GLU A 300 6.33 13.49 -21.97
N ARG A 301 5.87 13.34 -20.73
CA ARG A 301 5.50 14.44 -19.83
C ARG A 301 6.00 14.14 -18.44
N ARG A 302 6.16 15.16 -17.62
CA ARG A 302 6.41 14.98 -16.19
C ARG A 302 5.21 14.29 -15.54
N LEU A 303 5.48 13.26 -14.76
CA LEU A 303 4.50 12.68 -13.85
C LEU A 303 4.51 13.50 -12.56
N TYR A 304 3.38 14.08 -12.20
CA TYR A 304 3.23 14.80 -10.94
C TYR A 304 2.78 13.82 -9.86
N ASP A 305 3.18 14.10 -8.62
CA ASP A 305 2.68 13.40 -7.45
C ASP A 305 1.25 13.88 -7.16
N GLY A 306 0.27 13.11 -7.58
CA GLY A 306 -1.17 13.34 -7.39
C GLY A 306 -1.79 12.44 -6.33
N GLY A 307 -0.97 11.64 -5.62
CA GLY A 307 -1.45 10.69 -4.62
C GLY A 307 -2.07 11.36 -3.39
N TYR A 308 -2.74 10.56 -2.59
CA TYR A 308 -3.37 11.03 -1.36
C TYR A 308 -2.33 11.58 -0.36
N GLU A 309 -2.68 12.62 0.36
CA GLU A 309 -1.86 13.18 1.43
C GLU A 309 -2.76 13.79 2.52
N HIS A 310 -2.58 13.37 3.77
CA HIS A 310 -3.26 13.99 4.92
C HIS A 310 -2.85 15.45 5.11
N PHE A 311 -3.74 16.23 5.74
CA PHE A 311 -3.58 17.66 6.03
C PHE A 311 -3.57 18.58 4.81
N ARG A 312 -3.60 18.09 3.58
CA ARG A 312 -3.86 18.86 2.36
C ARG A 312 -5.29 18.61 1.91
N GLN A 313 -6.09 19.65 1.89
CA GLN A 313 -7.47 19.65 1.36
C GLN A 313 -7.47 20.12 -0.09
#